data_e26431fe1ff13ad62dd5046fe0d54940
#
_entry.id   e26431fe1ff13ad62dd5046fe0d54940
#
_cell.length_a   1.000
_cell.length_b   1.000
_cell.length_c   1.000
_cell.angle_alpha   90.00
_cell.angle_beta   90.00
_cell.angle_gamma   90.00
#
_symmetry.space_group_name_H-M   'P 1'
#
loop_
_entity.id
_entity.type
_entity.pdbx_description
1 polymer ?
#
loop_
_entity_poly.entity_id
_entity_poly.type
_entity_poly.pdbx_seq_one_letter_code
_entity_poly.pdbx_strand_id
1 'polypeptide(L)'
;TGDSSLSFDERVKELLSRLTIKEKAGLMSSHMAAVPRLDIGEWYVGAEVARGYVSRNPDEPTTVFPQPIGLSGTFDTELMEKAGLAAGKEARVLNKRHPSGHLMLWGPTVDLCRNPLWGRNEEGYGEDPFLTGEMSAAYTKGLANRHGEYLQTIPTLKHFCANNTENERGTASSDVDMRTLNEYYYAAFERPITCGGAYSVMAAYNELSGVPAVINPDIQKILKDRWGLGFVVTDGGDFSQNVTFHKYSESHAETIALAIKNGTDVMTDCEDVVEAAVFEALNSGLVSEKDIDKALYNSLLARFRLGEFDEKHPFSDVCEMMIDNEEHKCLNRRAALEQMVLLRNSDILPIYDECSVAVVGMNGNCNLMDWYTGYSSYNTTIFDGIKERYGKAEYDNACDHIVIKSKLTGKYLGVADDDTVSAIYEKDDPRALFEKAEYGHDETTYRSLYNNKYITENTCKCDSESTYRWYSQEIMKPVSYTHLTLPTKLEV
;
A
#
# COMPACT_ATOMS: atom_id res chain seq x y z
N THR A 1 25.60 -21.92 -2.34
CA THR A 1 25.15 -20.65 -1.76
C THR A 1 25.86 -20.30 -0.45
N GLY A 2 26.45 -21.30 0.26
CA GLY A 2 26.94 -21.15 1.62
C GLY A 2 28.40 -20.67 1.81
N ASP A 3 29.19 -20.43 0.78
CA ASP A 3 30.55 -19.93 0.96
C ASP A 3 30.57 -18.42 1.14
N SER A 4 30.62 -18.00 2.41
CA SER A 4 30.63 -16.56 2.80
C SER A 4 31.95 -15.85 2.48
N SER A 5 32.95 -16.55 1.94
CA SER A 5 34.23 -15.95 1.46
C SER A 5 34.09 -15.31 0.06
N LEU A 6 33.05 -15.70 -0.68
CA LEU A 6 32.74 -15.17 -2.00
C LEU A 6 31.88 -13.90 -1.90
N SER A 7 32.06 -12.99 -2.88
CA SER A 7 31.15 -11.82 -3.01
C SER A 7 29.75 -12.25 -3.36
N PHE A 8 28.76 -11.39 -3.07
CA PHE A 8 27.36 -11.67 -3.45
C PHE A 8 27.21 -11.90 -4.95
N ASP A 9 27.95 -11.15 -5.78
CA ASP A 9 27.97 -11.34 -7.23
C ASP A 9 28.39 -12.76 -7.63
N GLU A 10 29.47 -13.27 -7.04
CA GLU A 10 29.96 -14.63 -7.31
C GLU A 10 28.95 -15.70 -6.83
N ARG A 11 28.39 -15.51 -5.65
CA ARG A 11 27.39 -16.43 -5.06
C ARG A 11 26.11 -16.49 -5.89
N VAL A 12 25.61 -15.34 -6.39
CA VAL A 12 24.42 -15.30 -7.28
C VAL A 12 24.72 -16.02 -8.60
N LYS A 13 25.90 -15.79 -9.21
CA LYS A 13 26.28 -16.46 -10.46
C LYS A 13 26.42 -17.96 -10.28
N GLU A 14 27.01 -18.40 -9.17
CA GLU A 14 27.08 -19.82 -8.82
C GLU A 14 25.68 -20.42 -8.68
N LEU A 15 24.77 -19.74 -7.93
CA LEU A 15 23.40 -20.19 -7.74
C LEU A 15 22.68 -20.33 -9.09
N LEU A 16 22.71 -19.31 -9.94
CA LEU A 16 22.09 -19.32 -11.27
C LEU A 16 22.58 -20.49 -12.14
N SER A 17 23.88 -20.82 -12.07
CA SER A 17 24.47 -21.95 -12.84
C SER A 17 23.94 -23.32 -12.38
N ARG A 18 23.41 -23.42 -11.18
CA ARG A 18 22.89 -24.67 -10.59
C ARG A 18 21.37 -24.82 -10.76
N LEU A 19 20.63 -23.74 -11.07
CA LEU A 19 19.21 -23.78 -11.30
C LEU A 19 18.87 -24.40 -12.65
N THR A 20 17.87 -25.28 -12.66
CA THR A 20 17.24 -25.77 -13.89
C THR A 20 16.32 -24.69 -14.47
N ILE A 21 16.00 -24.79 -15.75
CA ILE A 21 15.04 -23.87 -16.42
C ILE A 21 13.70 -23.83 -15.70
N LYS A 22 13.21 -24.96 -15.22
CA LYS A 22 11.94 -25.02 -14.47
C LYS A 22 12.02 -24.22 -13.16
N GLU A 23 13.10 -24.36 -12.43
CA GLU A 23 13.31 -23.61 -11.19
C GLU A 23 13.49 -22.13 -11.46
N LYS A 24 14.20 -21.75 -12.54
CA LYS A 24 14.31 -20.36 -12.99
C LYS A 24 12.94 -19.76 -13.30
N ALA A 25 12.09 -20.48 -14.03
CA ALA A 25 10.74 -20.03 -14.36
C ALA A 25 9.88 -19.81 -13.09
N GLY A 26 9.95 -20.72 -12.11
CA GLY A 26 9.24 -20.59 -10.83
C GLY A 26 9.75 -19.46 -9.92
N LEU A 27 10.94 -18.88 -10.22
CA LEU A 27 11.50 -17.74 -9.49
C LEU A 27 11.18 -16.38 -10.15
N MET A 28 10.49 -16.36 -11.28
CA MET A 28 10.15 -15.12 -12.01
C MET A 28 8.89 -14.42 -11.50
N SER A 29 8.07 -15.10 -10.69
CA SER A 29 6.88 -14.51 -10.06
C SER A 29 7.25 -13.80 -8.75
N SER A 30 6.40 -12.89 -8.28
CA SER A 30 6.52 -12.28 -6.95
C SER A 30 6.34 -13.29 -5.81
N HIS A 31 5.66 -14.40 -6.06
CA HIS A 31 5.70 -15.59 -5.21
C HIS A 31 6.71 -16.58 -5.81
N MET A 32 7.96 -16.47 -5.36
CA MET A 32 9.07 -17.27 -5.85
C MET A 32 9.01 -18.68 -5.26
N ALA A 33 8.94 -19.69 -6.11
CA ALA A 33 8.87 -21.08 -5.70
C ALA A 33 10.12 -21.53 -4.90
N ALA A 34 9.94 -22.45 -3.97
CA ALA A 34 11.05 -23.08 -3.27
C ALA A 34 11.90 -23.95 -4.21
N VAL A 35 13.22 -24.03 -3.94
CA VAL A 35 14.15 -24.95 -4.60
C VAL A 35 14.82 -25.82 -3.52
N PRO A 36 14.11 -26.83 -2.98
CA PRO A 36 14.57 -27.58 -1.78
C PRO A 36 15.93 -28.27 -1.96
N ARG A 37 16.24 -28.75 -3.16
CA ARG A 37 17.55 -29.40 -3.43
C ARG A 37 18.76 -28.46 -3.30
N LEU A 38 18.52 -27.12 -3.28
CA LEU A 38 19.52 -26.08 -3.09
C LEU A 38 19.36 -25.35 -1.76
N ASP A 39 18.47 -25.85 -0.90
CA ASP A 39 18.11 -25.25 0.40
C ASP A 39 17.63 -23.80 0.25
N ILE A 40 16.77 -23.57 -0.75
CA ILE A 40 16.11 -22.28 -1.00
C ILE A 40 14.63 -22.43 -0.67
N GLY A 41 14.16 -21.64 0.31
CA GLY A 41 12.75 -21.54 0.67
C GLY A 41 11.95 -20.76 -0.38
N GLU A 42 10.64 -20.90 -0.32
CA GLU A 42 9.75 -19.97 -1.03
C GLU A 42 9.94 -18.54 -0.52
N TRP A 43 9.66 -17.57 -1.38
CA TRP A 43 9.88 -16.18 -1.06
C TRP A 43 8.80 -15.29 -1.66
N TYR A 44 8.26 -14.39 -0.84
CA TYR A 44 7.28 -13.41 -1.28
C TYR A 44 7.93 -12.04 -1.48
N VAL A 45 7.78 -11.48 -2.67
CA VAL A 45 8.08 -10.09 -2.97
C VAL A 45 6.82 -9.29 -2.70
N GLY A 46 6.84 -8.47 -1.66
CA GLY A 46 5.76 -7.55 -1.38
C GLY A 46 5.23 -7.64 0.05
N ALA A 47 5.23 -6.50 0.70
CA ALA A 47 4.44 -6.17 1.88
C ALA A 47 4.26 -4.65 1.88
N GLU A 48 3.11 -4.16 2.31
CA GLU A 48 2.83 -2.73 2.29
C GLU A 48 3.56 -1.99 3.40
N VAL A 49 4.08 -0.79 3.09
CA VAL A 49 4.89 0.02 4.01
C VAL A 49 4.71 1.52 3.81
N ALA A 50 3.61 1.96 3.26
CA ALA A 50 3.39 3.38 2.97
C ALA A 50 3.53 4.28 4.22
N ARG A 51 3.12 3.81 5.39
CA ARG A 51 3.16 4.51 6.67
C ARG A 51 3.36 3.60 7.88
N GLY A 52 4.40 2.78 7.84
CA GLY A 52 4.67 1.68 8.76
C GLY A 52 4.43 0.33 8.06
N TYR A 53 4.96 -0.73 8.63
CA TYR A 53 4.80 -2.07 8.08
C TYR A 53 3.38 -2.60 8.30
N VAL A 54 2.76 -3.17 7.28
CA VAL A 54 1.39 -3.71 7.34
C VAL A 54 1.41 -5.22 7.46
N SER A 55 1.15 -5.75 8.65
CA SER A 55 1.15 -7.20 8.92
C SER A 55 -0.04 -7.95 8.31
N ARG A 56 -1.17 -7.28 8.05
CA ARG A 56 -2.47 -7.86 7.67
C ARG A 56 -3.05 -8.82 8.73
N ASN A 57 -2.45 -8.90 9.89
CA ASN A 57 -2.91 -9.73 11.00
C ASN A 57 -3.21 -8.83 12.23
N PRO A 58 -4.45 -8.79 12.74
CA PRO A 58 -4.81 -7.97 13.89
C PRO A 58 -4.08 -8.39 15.19
N ASP A 59 -3.61 -9.63 15.27
CA ASP A 59 -2.85 -10.12 16.41
C ASP A 59 -1.35 -9.75 16.35
N GLU A 60 -0.92 -9.11 15.28
CA GLU A 60 0.45 -8.66 15.03
C GLU A 60 0.50 -7.14 14.76
N PRO A 61 0.14 -6.32 15.76
CA PRO A 61 0.16 -4.88 15.60
C PRO A 61 1.57 -4.35 15.35
N THR A 62 1.65 -3.27 14.57
CA THR A 62 2.87 -2.54 14.25
C THR A 62 2.66 -1.05 14.46
N THR A 63 3.73 -0.26 14.39
CA THR A 63 3.61 1.20 14.46
C THR A 63 2.97 1.74 13.18
N VAL A 64 1.85 2.44 13.32
CA VAL A 64 1.12 3.09 12.22
C VAL A 64 1.34 4.59 12.31
N PHE A 65 2.16 5.13 11.41
CA PHE A 65 2.42 6.57 11.30
C PHE A 65 1.24 7.30 10.60
N PRO A 66 1.19 8.65 10.65
CA PRO A 66 0.26 9.41 9.81
C PRO A 66 0.42 9.10 8.33
N GLN A 67 -0.61 9.42 7.53
CA GLN A 67 -0.57 9.24 6.07
C GLN A 67 0.59 10.05 5.44
N PRO A 68 1.22 9.57 4.37
CA PRO A 68 2.35 10.22 3.71
C PRO A 68 2.08 11.67 3.34
N ILE A 69 0.86 12.01 2.89
CA ILE A 69 0.47 13.40 2.58
C ILE A 69 0.57 14.32 3.81
N GLY A 70 0.23 13.80 5.00
CA GLY A 70 0.41 14.53 6.26
C GLY A 70 1.87 14.58 6.70
N LEU A 71 2.59 13.45 6.57
CA LEU A 71 4.02 13.37 6.90
C LEU A 71 4.86 14.34 6.06
N SER A 72 4.52 14.54 4.78
CA SER A 72 5.23 15.52 3.94
C SER A 72 5.07 16.95 4.44
N GLY A 73 3.93 17.26 5.08
CA GLY A 73 3.67 18.57 5.71
C GLY A 73 4.56 18.89 6.90
N THR A 74 5.31 17.93 7.43
CA THR A 74 6.32 18.17 8.48
C THR A 74 7.57 18.85 7.96
N PHE A 75 7.91 18.68 6.67
CA PHE A 75 9.19 19.08 6.07
C PHE A 75 10.42 18.55 6.83
N ASP A 76 10.27 17.49 7.63
CA ASP A 76 11.30 16.92 8.49
C ASP A 76 11.82 15.58 7.93
N THR A 77 12.93 15.65 7.20
CA THR A 77 13.58 14.47 6.63
C THR A 77 14.22 13.57 7.69
N GLU A 78 14.61 14.09 8.85
CA GLU A 78 15.14 13.27 9.95
C GLU A 78 14.02 12.41 10.57
N LEU A 79 12.85 12.99 10.77
CA LEU A 79 11.65 12.28 11.20
C LEU A 79 11.31 11.15 10.22
N MET A 80 11.34 11.43 8.92
CA MET A 80 11.05 10.46 7.88
C MET A 80 12.04 9.29 7.87
N GLU A 81 13.34 9.57 7.99
CA GLU A 81 14.37 8.52 8.07
C GLU A 81 14.15 7.62 9.30
N LYS A 82 13.83 8.21 10.46
CA LYS A 82 13.51 7.45 11.68
C LYS A 82 12.24 6.61 11.54
N ALA A 83 11.21 7.13 10.89
CA ALA A 83 9.97 6.39 10.63
C ALA A 83 10.23 5.18 9.72
N GLY A 84 11.02 5.37 8.66
CA GLY A 84 11.46 4.27 7.79
C GLY A 84 12.29 3.22 8.53
N LEU A 85 13.22 3.66 9.40
CA LEU A 85 14.03 2.77 10.22
C LEU A 85 13.18 1.91 11.17
N ALA A 86 12.17 2.52 11.82
CA ALA A 86 11.24 1.83 12.69
C ALA A 86 10.43 0.77 11.93
N ALA A 87 9.82 1.15 10.80
CA ALA A 87 9.06 0.24 9.95
C ALA A 87 9.90 -0.96 9.45
N GLY A 88 11.14 -0.69 9.05
CA GLY A 88 12.08 -1.75 8.61
C GLY A 88 12.49 -2.69 9.73
N LYS A 89 12.68 -2.20 10.97
CA LYS A 89 12.93 -3.04 12.15
C LYS A 89 11.76 -3.97 12.45
N GLU A 90 10.53 -3.43 12.42
CA GLU A 90 9.31 -4.21 12.66
C GLU A 90 9.10 -5.27 11.58
N ALA A 91 9.34 -4.93 10.31
CA ALA A 91 9.33 -5.90 9.22
C ALA A 91 10.31 -7.07 9.47
N ARG A 92 11.51 -6.79 9.97
CA ARG A 92 12.50 -7.82 10.31
C ARG A 92 12.04 -8.74 11.45
N VAL A 93 11.41 -8.19 12.48
CA VAL A 93 10.88 -9.00 13.59
C VAL A 93 9.78 -9.92 13.09
N LEU A 94 8.84 -9.41 12.30
CA LEU A 94 7.75 -10.22 11.76
C LEU A 94 8.26 -11.27 10.76
N ASN A 95 9.25 -10.93 9.92
CA ASN A 95 9.88 -11.91 9.06
C ASN A 95 10.61 -13.03 9.85
N LYS A 96 11.15 -12.73 11.02
CA LYS A 96 11.76 -13.75 11.90
C LYS A 96 10.72 -14.71 12.47
N ARG A 97 9.48 -14.23 12.73
CA ARG A 97 8.34 -15.09 13.14
C ARG A 97 7.87 -15.96 11.98
N HIS A 98 7.77 -15.36 10.80
CA HIS A 98 7.23 -15.97 9.58
C HIS A 98 8.25 -15.84 8.44
N PRO A 99 9.25 -16.74 8.37
CA PRO A 99 10.33 -16.65 7.40
C PRO A 99 9.85 -17.02 5.99
N SER A 100 9.16 -16.11 5.32
CA SER A 100 8.62 -16.32 3.97
C SER A 100 8.91 -15.16 3.02
N GLY A 101 9.87 -14.32 3.34
CA GLY A 101 10.13 -13.09 2.60
C GLY A 101 9.48 -11.88 3.28
N HIS A 102 8.68 -11.11 2.52
CA HIS A 102 8.03 -9.88 3.02
C HIS A 102 9.02 -8.80 3.53
N LEU A 103 10.27 -8.85 3.09
CA LEU A 103 11.29 -7.82 3.32
C LEU A 103 11.57 -6.97 2.08
N MET A 104 10.98 -7.33 0.94
CA MET A 104 10.89 -6.49 -0.24
C MET A 104 9.58 -5.71 -0.15
N LEU A 105 9.65 -4.44 0.25
CA LEU A 105 8.51 -3.66 0.72
C LEU A 105 7.96 -2.77 -0.39
N TRP A 106 6.65 -2.77 -0.62
CA TRP A 106 5.95 -1.95 -1.61
C TRP A 106 5.69 -0.54 -1.07
N GLY A 107 6.70 0.27 -1.15
CA GLY A 107 6.70 1.66 -0.71
C GLY A 107 8.12 2.24 -0.61
N PRO A 108 8.21 3.58 -0.51
CA PRO A 108 7.13 4.55 -0.50
C PRO A 108 6.43 4.76 -1.85
N THR A 109 5.21 5.34 -1.81
CA THR A 109 4.50 5.81 -3.00
C THR A 109 5.02 7.20 -3.35
N VAL A 110 5.60 7.35 -4.54
CA VAL A 110 6.18 8.62 -5.02
C VAL A 110 5.39 9.21 -6.20
N ASP A 111 4.19 8.69 -6.45
CA ASP A 111 3.25 9.31 -7.36
C ASP A 111 2.92 10.73 -6.91
N LEU A 112 2.97 11.69 -7.86
CA LEU A 112 2.71 13.08 -7.54
C LEU A 112 1.21 13.36 -7.42
N CYS A 113 0.79 13.99 -6.32
CA CYS A 113 -0.61 14.33 -6.02
C CYS A 113 -1.08 15.53 -6.86
N ARG A 114 -0.95 15.45 -8.20
CA ARG A 114 -1.19 16.54 -9.15
C ARG A 114 -2.66 16.88 -9.38
N ASN A 115 -3.56 15.97 -9.00
CA ASN A 115 -5.00 16.14 -9.14
C ASN A 115 -5.68 15.87 -7.79
N PRO A 116 -6.36 16.86 -7.19
CA PRO A 116 -7.02 16.66 -5.89
C PRO A 116 -8.18 15.65 -5.94
N LEU A 117 -8.68 15.30 -7.13
CA LEU A 117 -9.72 14.29 -7.31
C LEU A 117 -9.15 12.87 -7.46
N TRP A 118 -7.85 12.70 -7.49
CA TRP A 118 -7.25 11.37 -7.51
C TRP A 118 -7.47 10.64 -6.18
N GLY A 119 -8.03 9.42 -6.24
CA GLY A 119 -8.46 8.65 -5.07
C GLY A 119 -7.35 8.10 -4.17
N ARG A 120 -6.05 8.30 -4.54
CA ARG A 120 -4.89 7.80 -3.79
C ARG A 120 -3.93 8.91 -3.33
N ASN A 121 -4.42 10.15 -3.23
CA ASN A 121 -3.60 11.28 -2.79
C ASN A 121 -3.00 11.10 -1.40
N GLU A 122 -3.67 10.35 -0.51
CA GLU A 122 -3.20 10.08 0.86
C GLU A 122 -1.91 9.26 0.90
N GLU A 123 -1.61 8.49 -0.15
CA GLU A 123 -0.41 7.66 -0.23
C GLU A 123 0.84 8.44 -0.64
N GLY A 124 0.66 9.60 -1.29
CA GLY A 124 1.75 10.41 -1.84
C GLY A 124 2.22 11.51 -0.90
N TYR A 125 3.29 12.19 -1.30
CA TYR A 125 3.95 13.24 -0.51
C TYR A 125 3.62 14.66 -0.99
N GLY A 126 2.70 14.81 -1.94
CA GLY A 126 2.28 16.09 -2.49
C GLY A 126 2.47 16.21 -4.00
N GLU A 127 2.21 17.41 -4.53
CA GLU A 127 2.30 17.69 -5.97
C GLU A 127 3.71 18.13 -6.42
N ASP A 128 4.55 18.53 -5.48
CA ASP A 128 5.91 19.02 -5.76
C ASP A 128 6.89 17.85 -5.87
N PRO A 129 7.59 17.68 -7.01
CA PRO A 129 8.51 16.56 -7.21
C PRO A 129 9.77 16.67 -6.33
N PHE A 130 10.18 17.88 -5.93
CA PHE A 130 11.32 18.05 -5.04
C PHE A 130 10.98 17.60 -3.61
N LEU A 131 9.87 18.10 -3.06
CA LEU A 131 9.40 17.70 -1.74
C LEU A 131 9.16 16.17 -1.68
N THR A 132 8.46 15.62 -2.68
CA THR A 132 8.24 14.18 -2.79
C THR A 132 9.56 13.43 -2.82
N GLY A 133 10.52 13.89 -3.62
CA GLY A 133 11.84 13.29 -3.73
C GLY A 133 12.62 13.28 -2.42
N GLU A 134 12.67 14.42 -1.67
CA GLU A 134 13.40 14.52 -0.41
C GLU A 134 12.78 13.68 0.70
N MET A 135 11.46 13.80 0.89
CA MET A 135 10.76 13.09 1.96
C MET A 135 10.75 11.57 1.73
N SER A 136 10.51 11.13 0.50
CA SER A 136 10.57 9.72 0.14
C SER A 136 11.99 9.16 0.18
N ALA A 137 13.03 9.94 -0.20
CA ALA A 137 14.42 9.52 -0.09
C ALA A 137 14.82 9.27 1.37
N ALA A 138 14.39 10.15 2.28
CA ALA A 138 14.65 10.00 3.71
C ALA A 138 13.96 8.74 4.28
N TYR A 139 12.68 8.53 3.97
CA TYR A 139 11.95 7.33 4.38
C TYR A 139 12.59 6.06 3.83
N THR A 140 12.94 6.06 2.54
CA THR A 140 13.62 4.97 1.85
C THR A 140 14.97 4.64 2.50
N LYS A 141 15.75 5.66 2.85
CA LYS A 141 17.05 5.50 3.54
C LYS A 141 16.89 4.79 4.88
N GLY A 142 15.86 5.17 5.66
CA GLY A 142 15.50 4.50 6.90
C GLY A 142 15.10 3.05 6.71
N LEU A 143 14.24 2.76 5.73
CA LEU A 143 13.82 1.39 5.38
C LEU A 143 15.02 0.53 4.97
N ALA A 144 15.84 1.02 4.04
CA ALA A 144 16.99 0.29 3.52
C ALA A 144 18.07 0.07 4.58
N ASN A 145 18.31 1.04 5.47
CA ASN A 145 19.28 1.02 6.57
C ASN A 145 20.53 0.20 6.24
N ARG A 146 21.28 0.65 5.24
CA ARG A 146 22.37 -0.12 4.62
C ARG A 146 23.56 -0.32 5.57
N HIS A 147 24.05 -1.55 5.69
CA HIS A 147 25.27 -1.94 6.37
C HIS A 147 26.20 -2.73 5.41
N GLY A 148 27.17 -2.05 4.83
CA GLY A 148 27.98 -2.65 3.76
C GLY A 148 27.13 -2.99 2.55
N GLU A 149 27.13 -4.25 2.13
CA GLU A 149 26.25 -4.73 1.06
C GLU A 149 24.87 -5.17 1.54
N TYR A 150 24.69 -5.39 2.86
CA TYR A 150 23.42 -5.80 3.44
C TYR A 150 22.43 -4.64 3.55
N LEU A 151 21.16 -4.96 3.38
CA LEU A 151 20.03 -4.07 3.51
C LEU A 151 19.06 -4.59 4.58
N GLN A 152 18.51 -3.68 5.41
CA GLN A 152 17.48 -4.06 6.38
C GLN A 152 16.23 -4.55 5.68
N THR A 153 15.76 -3.82 4.67
CA THR A 153 14.67 -4.17 3.77
C THR A 153 14.99 -3.69 2.37
N ILE A 154 14.20 -4.12 1.39
CA ILE A 154 14.27 -3.63 0.00
C ILE A 154 13.07 -2.71 -0.23
N PRO A 155 13.23 -1.39 -0.15
CA PRO A 155 12.17 -0.45 -0.53
C PRO A 155 11.90 -0.53 -2.03
N THR A 156 10.63 -0.59 -2.41
CA THR A 156 10.14 -0.61 -3.79
C THR A 156 9.29 0.61 -4.03
N LEU A 157 9.84 1.60 -4.72
CA LEU A 157 9.10 2.83 -5.05
C LEU A 157 7.97 2.53 -6.01
N LYS A 158 6.84 3.23 -5.88
CA LYS A 158 5.69 3.01 -6.74
C LYS A 158 4.93 4.30 -7.06
N HIS A 159 4.23 4.37 -8.21
CA HIS A 159 4.21 3.42 -9.32
C HIS A 159 4.87 4.09 -10.53
N PHE A 160 5.84 3.48 -11.16
CA PHE A 160 6.56 4.06 -12.29
C PHE A 160 5.81 3.80 -13.61
N CYS A 161 5.27 4.82 -14.29
CA CYS A 161 5.27 6.23 -13.90
C CYS A 161 3.97 6.91 -14.38
N ALA A 162 3.72 8.12 -13.86
CA ALA A 162 2.56 8.96 -14.20
C ALA A 162 1.20 8.27 -13.95
N ASN A 163 1.10 7.47 -12.88
CA ASN A 163 -0.08 6.73 -12.45
C ASN A 163 -0.95 7.58 -11.52
N ASN A 164 -1.84 8.42 -12.08
CA ASN A 164 -2.73 9.28 -11.30
C ASN A 164 -4.17 9.24 -11.81
N THR A 165 -4.60 8.09 -12.33
CA THR A 165 -5.95 7.85 -12.83
C THR A 165 -6.37 6.45 -12.42
N GLU A 166 -7.30 6.32 -11.46
CA GLU A 166 -7.77 5.01 -11.01
C GLU A 166 -8.81 4.41 -11.96
N ASN A 167 -9.71 5.26 -12.48
CA ASN A 167 -10.67 4.81 -13.48
C ASN A 167 -9.94 4.43 -14.76
N GLU A 168 -10.20 3.22 -15.26
CA GLU A 168 -9.64 2.69 -16.52
C GLU A 168 -8.10 2.61 -16.51
N ARG A 169 -7.43 2.59 -15.34
CA ARG A 169 -5.97 2.56 -15.22
C ARG A 169 -5.31 1.42 -16.02
N GLY A 170 -5.99 0.29 -16.22
CA GLY A 170 -5.52 -0.82 -17.03
C GLY A 170 -5.67 -0.62 -18.54
N THR A 171 -6.17 0.53 -19.00
CA THR A 171 -6.35 0.86 -20.42
C THR A 171 -5.98 2.30 -20.77
N ALA A 172 -5.76 3.13 -19.74
CA ALA A 172 -5.46 4.54 -19.92
C ALA A 172 -4.00 4.76 -20.31
N SER A 173 -3.75 5.71 -21.22
CA SER A 173 -2.42 6.20 -21.56
C SER A 173 -2.18 7.58 -20.93
N SER A 174 -1.06 7.71 -20.22
CA SER A 174 -0.54 8.98 -19.75
C SER A 174 0.37 9.56 -20.84
N ASP A 175 -0.18 10.43 -21.69
CA ASP A 175 0.57 11.04 -22.78
C ASP A 175 1.31 12.28 -22.27
N VAL A 176 2.61 12.13 -22.08
CA VAL A 176 3.47 13.14 -21.45
C VAL A 176 4.67 13.42 -22.36
N ASP A 177 4.95 14.71 -22.56
CA ASP A 177 6.16 15.11 -23.32
C ASP A 177 7.44 14.83 -22.52
N MET A 178 8.56 14.67 -23.22
CA MET A 178 9.85 14.29 -22.63
C MET A 178 10.39 15.30 -21.60
N ARG A 179 10.05 16.58 -21.72
CA ARG A 179 10.46 17.58 -20.75
C ARG A 179 9.72 17.38 -19.43
N THR A 180 8.39 17.27 -19.50
CA THR A 180 7.54 17.01 -18.33
C THR A 180 7.88 15.67 -17.67
N LEU A 181 8.19 14.62 -18.45
CA LEU A 181 8.67 13.36 -17.89
C LEU A 181 9.93 13.57 -17.06
N ASN A 182 10.96 14.26 -17.60
CA ASN A 182 12.23 14.41 -16.90
C ASN A 182 12.17 15.44 -15.75
N GLU A 183 11.48 16.56 -15.92
CA GLU A 183 11.49 17.65 -14.94
C GLU A 183 10.44 17.45 -13.82
N TYR A 184 9.45 16.61 -14.03
CA TYR A 184 8.34 16.42 -13.10
C TYR A 184 8.21 14.95 -12.64
N TYR A 185 7.80 14.02 -13.51
CA TYR A 185 7.50 12.66 -13.09
C TYR A 185 8.74 11.86 -12.68
N TYR A 186 9.82 11.90 -13.47
CA TYR A 186 11.05 11.18 -13.14
C TYR A 186 11.78 11.79 -11.95
N ALA A 187 11.68 13.10 -11.76
CA ALA A 187 12.35 13.80 -10.66
C ALA A 187 11.92 13.27 -9.28
N ALA A 188 10.66 12.85 -9.12
CA ALA A 188 10.17 12.25 -7.88
C ALA A 188 10.81 10.87 -7.56
N PHE A 189 11.19 10.10 -8.59
CA PHE A 189 11.85 8.80 -8.45
C PHE A 189 13.37 8.90 -8.34
N GLU A 190 13.98 9.88 -8.99
CA GLU A 190 15.45 10.00 -9.06
C GLU A 190 16.10 10.05 -7.69
N ARG A 191 15.60 10.93 -6.82
CA ARG A 191 16.20 11.20 -5.52
C ARG A 191 16.17 10.00 -4.57
N PRO A 192 15.04 9.32 -4.35
CA PRO A 192 15.00 8.12 -3.49
C PRO A 192 15.82 6.96 -4.06
N ILE A 193 16.04 6.86 -5.39
CA ILE A 193 16.92 5.86 -5.97
C ILE A 193 18.38 6.23 -5.74
N THR A 194 18.80 7.43 -6.15
CA THR A 194 20.20 7.82 -6.18
C THR A 194 20.77 8.21 -4.81
N CYS A 195 19.95 8.70 -3.91
CA CYS A 195 20.34 9.19 -2.59
C CYS A 195 19.68 8.42 -1.43
N GLY A 196 18.43 7.95 -1.60
CA GLY A 196 17.69 7.21 -0.59
C GLY A 196 18.05 5.72 -0.52
N GLY A 197 18.69 5.19 -1.54
CA GLY A 197 19.09 3.78 -1.59
C GLY A 197 17.95 2.83 -1.92
N ALA A 198 16.87 3.30 -2.57
CA ALA A 198 15.85 2.43 -3.13
C ALA A 198 16.51 1.41 -4.06
N TYR A 199 16.19 0.14 -3.86
CA TYR A 199 16.77 -0.94 -4.64
C TYR A 199 15.81 -1.50 -5.69
N SER A 200 14.51 -1.23 -5.52
CA SER A 200 13.46 -1.70 -6.41
C SER A 200 12.47 -0.59 -6.77
N VAL A 201 11.78 -0.78 -7.90
CA VAL A 201 10.65 0.04 -8.37
C VAL A 201 9.54 -0.87 -8.87
N MET A 202 8.29 -0.50 -8.62
CA MET A 202 7.10 -1.14 -9.16
C MET A 202 6.61 -0.35 -10.38
N ALA A 203 6.43 -1.05 -11.52
CA ALA A 203 5.83 -0.48 -12.72
C ALA A 203 4.35 -0.20 -12.50
N ALA A 204 3.83 0.84 -13.13
CA ALA A 204 2.44 1.27 -13.02
C ALA A 204 1.51 0.48 -13.95
N TYR A 205 0.20 0.52 -13.67
CA TYR A 205 -0.81 -0.13 -14.51
C TYR A 205 -1.04 0.56 -15.86
N ASN A 206 -0.84 1.88 -15.93
CA ASN A 206 -1.17 2.65 -17.13
C ASN A 206 -0.11 2.51 -18.23
N GLU A 207 -0.51 2.89 -19.43
CA GLU A 207 0.45 3.15 -20.50
C GLU A 207 1.15 4.50 -20.30
N LEU A 208 2.39 4.59 -20.73
CA LEU A 208 3.12 5.83 -20.87
C LEU A 208 3.31 6.12 -22.36
N SER A 209 2.62 7.11 -22.88
CA SER A 209 2.61 7.46 -24.30
C SER A 209 2.35 6.25 -25.22
N GLY A 210 1.33 5.46 -24.90
CA GLY A 210 0.88 4.31 -25.67
C GLY A 210 1.69 3.02 -25.47
N VAL A 211 2.62 2.98 -24.50
CA VAL A 211 3.37 1.78 -24.15
C VAL A 211 3.08 1.40 -22.69
N PRO A 212 2.55 0.19 -22.41
CA PRO A 212 2.34 -0.26 -21.04
C PRO A 212 3.59 -0.13 -20.18
N ALA A 213 3.43 0.40 -18.96
CA ALA A 213 4.57 0.72 -18.11
C ALA A 213 5.45 -0.48 -17.81
N VAL A 214 4.88 -1.67 -17.68
CA VAL A 214 5.59 -2.95 -17.42
C VAL A 214 6.64 -3.28 -18.50
N ILE A 215 6.39 -2.90 -19.74
CA ILE A 215 7.27 -3.17 -20.89
C ILE A 215 7.94 -1.91 -21.43
N ASN A 216 7.86 -0.79 -20.70
CA ASN A 216 8.39 0.49 -21.16
C ASN A 216 9.92 0.49 -21.15
N PRO A 217 10.58 0.87 -22.29
CA PRO A 217 12.04 0.90 -22.38
C PRO A 217 12.76 1.82 -21.38
N ASP A 218 12.05 2.80 -20.82
CA ASP A 218 12.62 3.74 -19.85
C ASP A 218 12.94 3.05 -18.51
N ILE A 219 12.35 1.89 -18.23
CA ILE A 219 12.77 1.02 -17.12
C ILE A 219 14.28 0.70 -17.24
N GLN A 220 14.71 0.16 -18.37
CA GLN A 220 16.12 -0.15 -18.57
C GLN A 220 16.96 1.13 -18.66
N LYS A 221 16.55 2.09 -19.49
CA LYS A 221 17.36 3.28 -19.81
C LYS A 221 17.50 4.25 -18.64
N ILE A 222 16.41 4.50 -17.93
CA ILE A 222 16.37 5.53 -16.89
C ILE A 222 16.61 4.91 -15.52
N LEU A 223 15.80 3.90 -15.13
CA LEU A 223 15.91 3.35 -13.79
C LEU A 223 17.22 2.59 -13.59
N LYS A 224 17.59 1.70 -14.53
CA LYS A 224 18.76 0.84 -14.38
C LYS A 224 20.04 1.47 -14.88
N ASP A 225 20.08 1.91 -16.14
CA ASP A 225 21.33 2.36 -16.76
C ASP A 225 21.75 3.76 -16.23
N ARG A 226 20.79 4.68 -16.05
CA ARG A 226 21.10 6.05 -15.60
C ARG A 226 21.17 6.17 -14.08
N TRP A 227 20.23 5.54 -13.33
CA TRP A 227 20.15 5.71 -11.88
C TRP A 227 20.68 4.52 -11.08
N GLY A 228 21.01 3.39 -11.72
CA GLY A 228 21.63 2.23 -11.07
C GLY A 228 20.67 1.42 -10.21
N LEU A 229 19.39 1.42 -10.53
CA LEU A 229 18.37 0.63 -9.82
C LEU A 229 18.68 -0.88 -9.88
N GLY A 230 18.41 -1.59 -8.80
CA GLY A 230 18.62 -3.03 -8.71
C GLY A 230 17.64 -3.84 -9.58
N PHE A 231 16.35 -3.85 -9.22
CA PHE A 231 15.36 -4.61 -9.97
C PHE A 231 13.99 -3.88 -10.08
N VAL A 232 13.14 -4.38 -10.98
CA VAL A 232 11.79 -3.86 -11.20
C VAL A 232 10.78 -4.99 -11.09
N VAL A 233 9.69 -4.73 -10.40
CA VAL A 233 8.53 -5.62 -10.23
C VAL A 233 7.30 -5.01 -10.89
N THR A 234 6.36 -5.83 -11.37
CA THR A 234 5.06 -5.34 -11.83
C THR A 234 4.09 -5.15 -10.67
N ASP A 235 3.09 -4.29 -10.82
CA ASP A 235 1.97 -4.24 -9.88
C ASP A 235 1.09 -5.51 -10.02
N GLY A 236 0.15 -5.72 -9.08
CA GLY A 236 -0.64 -6.94 -8.98
C GLY A 236 -1.52 -7.20 -10.19
N GLY A 237 -1.31 -8.33 -10.87
CA GLY A 237 -2.03 -8.72 -12.08
C GLY A 237 -1.70 -7.92 -13.35
N ASP A 238 -0.81 -6.93 -13.25
CA ASP A 238 -0.49 -6.02 -14.36
C ASP A 238 0.18 -6.73 -15.54
N PHE A 239 0.96 -7.75 -15.26
CA PHE A 239 1.56 -8.59 -16.31
C PHE A 239 0.50 -9.14 -17.28
N SER A 240 -0.58 -9.74 -16.77
CA SER A 240 -1.69 -10.26 -17.58
C SER A 240 -2.50 -9.16 -18.25
N GLN A 241 -2.54 -7.95 -17.72
CA GLN A 241 -3.30 -6.82 -18.30
C GLN A 241 -2.74 -6.37 -19.64
N ASN A 242 -1.46 -6.59 -19.92
CA ASN A 242 -0.87 -6.33 -21.23
C ASN A 242 -1.58 -7.08 -22.37
N VAL A 243 -2.08 -8.28 -22.09
CA VAL A 243 -2.84 -9.09 -23.05
C VAL A 243 -4.34 -8.82 -22.95
N THR A 244 -4.89 -8.74 -21.72
CA THR A 244 -6.35 -8.75 -21.50
C THR A 244 -6.98 -7.36 -21.60
N PHE A 245 -6.33 -6.31 -21.10
CA PHE A 245 -6.86 -4.95 -21.06
C PHE A 245 -6.20 -4.03 -22.08
N HIS A 246 -4.89 -3.86 -22.03
CA HIS A 246 -4.14 -3.04 -23.00
C HIS A 246 -4.19 -3.61 -24.41
N LYS A 247 -4.27 -4.95 -24.53
CA LYS A 247 -4.22 -5.66 -25.83
C LYS A 247 -2.99 -5.27 -26.64
N TYR A 248 -1.90 -4.98 -25.94
CA TYR A 248 -0.63 -4.56 -26.56
C TYR A 248 0.15 -5.77 -27.07
N SER A 249 0.19 -6.85 -26.29
CA SER A 249 0.82 -8.13 -26.64
C SER A 249 -0.26 -9.14 -27.07
N GLU A 250 0.08 -10.02 -28.02
CA GLU A 250 -0.82 -11.10 -28.45
C GLU A 250 -0.82 -12.29 -27.46
N SER A 251 0.24 -12.44 -26.67
CA SER A 251 0.40 -13.52 -25.69
C SER A 251 1.20 -13.10 -24.46
N HIS A 252 1.07 -13.86 -23.37
CA HIS A 252 1.89 -13.68 -22.18
C HIS A 252 3.37 -13.96 -22.46
N ALA A 253 3.68 -14.83 -23.42
CA ALA A 253 5.05 -15.09 -23.86
C ALA A 253 5.70 -13.87 -24.51
N GLU A 254 4.94 -13.14 -25.32
CA GLU A 254 5.40 -11.86 -25.90
C GLU A 254 5.59 -10.81 -24.81
N THR A 255 4.62 -10.69 -23.87
CA THR A 255 4.70 -9.74 -22.76
C THR A 255 5.96 -9.97 -21.91
N ILE A 256 6.22 -11.23 -21.49
CA ILE A 256 7.38 -11.51 -20.64
C ILE A 256 8.71 -11.27 -21.38
N ALA A 257 8.74 -11.54 -22.68
CA ALA A 257 9.91 -11.28 -23.50
C ALA A 257 10.21 -9.78 -23.60
N LEU A 258 9.20 -8.96 -23.82
CA LEU A 258 9.34 -7.49 -23.84
C LEU A 258 9.70 -6.94 -22.46
N ALA A 259 9.05 -7.42 -21.39
CA ALA A 259 9.31 -7.02 -20.02
C ALA A 259 10.78 -7.26 -19.63
N ILE A 260 11.27 -8.49 -19.79
CA ILE A 260 12.66 -8.86 -19.46
C ILE A 260 13.67 -8.03 -20.28
N LYS A 261 13.43 -7.88 -21.59
CA LYS A 261 14.32 -7.12 -22.47
C LYS A 261 14.39 -5.64 -22.12
N ASN A 262 13.27 -5.09 -21.61
CA ASN A 262 13.16 -3.70 -21.19
C ASN A 262 13.46 -3.48 -19.70
N GLY A 263 13.89 -4.52 -18.97
CA GLY A 263 14.43 -4.37 -17.62
C GLY A 263 13.49 -4.69 -16.47
N THR A 264 12.26 -5.17 -16.73
CA THR A 264 11.37 -5.70 -15.69
C THR A 264 11.82 -7.12 -15.33
N ASP A 265 11.97 -7.40 -14.04
CA ASP A 265 12.62 -8.60 -13.54
C ASP A 265 11.65 -9.61 -12.89
N VAL A 266 10.61 -9.12 -12.20
CA VAL A 266 9.68 -9.94 -11.41
C VAL A 266 8.26 -9.61 -11.78
N MET A 267 7.42 -10.65 -12.01
CA MET A 267 6.02 -10.50 -12.43
C MET A 267 5.10 -10.79 -11.23
N THR A 268 4.31 -9.79 -10.83
CA THR A 268 3.29 -9.96 -9.78
C THR A 268 1.99 -10.45 -10.42
N ASP A 269 1.93 -11.75 -10.65
CA ASP A 269 0.78 -12.42 -11.26
C ASP A 269 0.69 -13.88 -10.80
N CYS A 270 -0.33 -14.62 -11.26
CA CYS A 270 -0.47 -16.03 -10.99
C CYS A 270 0.79 -16.79 -11.46
N GLU A 271 1.38 -17.60 -10.57
CA GLU A 271 2.63 -18.32 -10.81
C GLU A 271 2.57 -19.21 -12.05
N ASP A 272 1.46 -19.93 -12.23
CA ASP A 272 1.25 -20.83 -13.38
C ASP A 272 1.26 -20.04 -14.71
N VAL A 273 0.70 -18.83 -14.72
CA VAL A 273 0.69 -17.97 -15.90
C VAL A 273 2.08 -17.48 -16.24
N VAL A 274 2.84 -17.05 -15.23
CA VAL A 274 4.21 -16.57 -15.41
C VAL A 274 5.14 -17.71 -15.84
N GLU A 275 5.06 -18.88 -15.18
CA GLU A 275 5.86 -20.06 -15.54
C GLU A 275 5.57 -20.51 -16.97
N ALA A 276 4.29 -20.62 -17.37
CA ALA A 276 3.90 -20.97 -18.73
C ALA A 276 4.43 -19.97 -19.77
N ALA A 277 4.34 -18.66 -19.47
CA ALA A 277 4.84 -17.60 -20.34
C ALA A 277 6.35 -17.70 -20.56
N VAL A 278 7.13 -17.99 -19.49
CA VAL A 278 8.58 -18.20 -19.59
C VAL A 278 8.91 -19.37 -20.51
N PHE A 279 8.25 -20.53 -20.34
CA PHE A 279 8.48 -21.68 -21.19
C PHE A 279 8.10 -21.45 -22.64
N GLU A 280 6.97 -20.81 -22.90
CA GLU A 280 6.52 -20.48 -24.25
C GLU A 280 7.49 -19.50 -24.92
N ALA A 281 7.94 -18.45 -24.22
CA ALA A 281 8.89 -17.48 -24.73
C ALA A 281 10.25 -18.11 -25.07
N LEU A 282 10.75 -19.06 -24.24
CA LEU A 282 11.96 -19.84 -24.53
C LEU A 282 11.78 -20.73 -25.76
N ASN A 283 10.69 -21.51 -25.82
CA ASN A 283 10.43 -22.45 -26.90
C ASN A 283 10.25 -21.74 -28.26
N SER A 284 9.67 -20.53 -28.24
CA SER A 284 9.48 -19.70 -29.43
C SER A 284 10.70 -18.86 -29.78
N GLY A 285 11.78 -18.93 -28.99
CA GLY A 285 13.00 -18.14 -29.20
C GLY A 285 12.84 -16.64 -29.00
N LEU A 286 11.77 -16.22 -28.30
CA LEU A 286 11.56 -14.81 -27.94
C LEU A 286 12.54 -14.34 -26.88
N VAL A 287 12.97 -15.24 -25.98
CA VAL A 287 14.03 -15.01 -25.00
C VAL A 287 15.01 -16.17 -24.99
N SER A 288 16.22 -15.93 -24.52
CA SER A 288 17.20 -16.95 -24.21
C SER A 288 17.27 -17.20 -22.69
N GLU A 289 17.87 -18.32 -22.28
CA GLU A 289 18.18 -18.58 -20.87
C GLU A 289 19.01 -17.46 -20.24
N LYS A 290 19.92 -16.84 -21.01
CA LYS A 290 20.70 -15.70 -20.54
C LYS A 290 19.86 -14.46 -20.21
N ASP A 291 18.77 -14.24 -20.92
CA ASP A 291 17.87 -13.12 -20.64
C ASP A 291 17.14 -13.37 -19.32
N ILE A 292 16.71 -14.61 -19.07
CA ILE A 292 16.11 -15.03 -17.79
C ILE A 292 17.13 -14.92 -16.66
N ASP A 293 18.37 -15.40 -16.86
CA ASP A 293 19.44 -15.30 -15.88
C ASP A 293 19.73 -13.83 -15.50
N LYS A 294 19.68 -12.92 -16.48
CA LYS A 294 19.85 -11.48 -16.23
C LYS A 294 18.77 -10.92 -15.33
N ALA A 295 17.51 -11.26 -15.56
CA ALA A 295 16.39 -10.82 -14.72
C ALA A 295 16.48 -11.42 -13.31
N LEU A 296 16.66 -12.73 -13.20
CA LEU A 296 16.80 -13.43 -11.92
C LEU A 296 18.01 -12.98 -11.11
N TYR A 297 19.12 -12.61 -11.78
CA TYR A 297 20.30 -12.11 -11.10
C TYR A 297 19.95 -10.95 -10.16
N ASN A 298 19.14 -10.00 -10.60
CA ASN A 298 18.78 -8.80 -9.85
C ASN A 298 17.95 -9.13 -8.61
N SER A 299 16.93 -9.98 -8.75
CA SER A 299 16.05 -10.38 -7.64
C SER A 299 16.76 -11.30 -6.63
N LEU A 300 17.60 -12.22 -7.10
CA LEU A 300 18.42 -13.07 -6.24
C LEU A 300 19.47 -12.26 -5.48
N LEU A 301 20.12 -11.28 -6.13
CA LEU A 301 21.05 -10.38 -5.43
C LEU A 301 20.37 -9.62 -4.30
N ALA A 302 19.08 -9.22 -4.47
CA ALA A 302 18.31 -8.63 -3.41
C ALA A 302 18.15 -9.58 -2.20
N ARG A 303 17.89 -10.88 -2.43
CA ARG A 303 17.80 -11.91 -1.38
C ARG A 303 19.13 -12.08 -0.63
N PHE A 304 20.26 -12.08 -1.35
CA PHE A 304 21.59 -12.09 -0.70
C PHE A 304 21.81 -10.83 0.14
N ARG A 305 21.44 -9.66 -0.35
CA ARG A 305 21.55 -8.40 0.40
C ARG A 305 20.65 -8.36 1.64
N LEU A 306 19.54 -9.08 1.65
CA LEU A 306 18.71 -9.27 2.82
C LEU A 306 19.32 -10.25 3.82
N GLY A 307 20.39 -10.95 3.50
CA GLY A 307 21.07 -11.91 4.36
C GLY A 307 20.37 -13.28 4.47
N GLU A 308 19.46 -13.61 3.53
CA GLU A 308 18.70 -14.86 3.58
C GLU A 308 19.61 -16.11 3.60
N PHE A 309 20.74 -16.04 2.90
CA PHE A 309 21.68 -17.16 2.75
C PHE A 309 22.84 -17.12 3.73
N ASP A 310 22.79 -16.25 4.74
CA ASP A 310 23.86 -16.07 5.72
C ASP A 310 23.34 -16.33 7.13
N GLU A 311 24.00 -17.19 7.89
CA GLU A 311 23.64 -17.50 9.27
C GLU A 311 23.72 -16.27 10.18
N LYS A 312 24.66 -15.37 9.88
CA LYS A 312 24.87 -14.11 10.61
C LYS A 312 25.01 -12.95 9.63
N HIS A 313 24.21 -11.92 9.83
CA HIS A 313 24.27 -10.67 9.10
C HIS A 313 23.87 -9.50 10.02
N PRO A 314 24.09 -8.22 9.68
CA PRO A 314 23.85 -7.07 10.57
C PRO A 314 22.45 -6.96 11.17
N PHE A 315 21.45 -7.61 10.59
CA PHE A 315 20.05 -7.59 11.02
C PHE A 315 19.56 -8.91 11.63
N SER A 316 20.45 -9.82 12.02
CA SER A 316 20.06 -11.10 12.65
C SER A 316 19.54 -10.93 14.07
N ASP A 317 20.02 -9.91 14.80
CA ASP A 317 19.73 -9.68 16.21
C ASP A 317 18.48 -8.80 16.41
N VAL A 318 17.33 -9.24 15.86
CA VAL A 318 16.04 -8.60 16.09
C VAL A 318 15.21 -9.37 17.13
N CYS A 319 14.44 -8.64 17.94
CA CYS A 319 13.60 -9.22 18.99
C CYS A 319 12.23 -8.52 19.08
N GLU A 320 11.28 -9.19 19.73
CA GLU A 320 9.89 -8.73 19.90
C GLU A 320 9.76 -7.33 20.52
N MET A 321 10.67 -6.94 21.40
CA MET A 321 10.67 -5.62 22.04
C MET A 321 10.93 -4.46 21.05
N MET A 322 11.24 -4.76 19.78
CA MET A 322 11.42 -3.75 18.73
C MET A 322 10.11 -3.37 18.04
N ILE A 323 9.02 -4.13 18.26
CA ILE A 323 7.71 -3.83 17.68
C ILE A 323 6.98 -2.83 18.59
N ASP A 324 6.43 -1.77 17.98
CA ASP A 324 5.54 -0.79 18.61
C ASP A 324 5.98 -0.37 20.03
N ASN A 325 7.29 -0.20 20.19
CA ASN A 325 7.93 0.15 21.47
C ASN A 325 7.73 1.65 21.79
N GLU A 326 8.14 2.05 22.99
CA GLU A 326 7.97 3.43 23.46
C GLU A 326 8.73 4.46 22.60
N GLU A 327 9.86 4.10 22.00
CA GLU A 327 10.59 4.97 21.07
C GLU A 327 9.76 5.19 19.81
N HIS A 328 9.18 4.13 19.24
CA HIS A 328 8.31 4.21 18.07
C HIS A 328 7.02 4.99 18.36
N LYS A 329 6.40 4.80 19.53
CA LYS A 329 5.21 5.56 19.96
C LYS A 329 5.51 7.05 20.13
N CYS A 330 6.65 7.40 20.75
CA CYS A 330 7.11 8.78 20.86
C CYS A 330 7.35 9.40 19.47
N LEU A 331 7.99 8.66 18.56
CA LEU A 331 8.23 9.09 17.18
C LEU A 331 6.92 9.32 16.42
N ASN A 332 5.96 8.37 16.55
CA ASN A 332 4.65 8.49 15.95
C ASN A 332 3.87 9.71 16.47
N ARG A 333 3.88 9.92 17.80
CA ARG A 333 3.29 11.13 18.40
C ARG A 333 3.94 12.41 17.88
N ARG A 334 5.26 12.45 17.74
CA ARG A 334 5.98 13.58 17.15
C ARG A 334 5.53 13.83 15.72
N ALA A 335 5.45 12.79 14.89
CA ALA A 335 4.97 12.87 13.52
C ALA A 335 3.54 13.43 13.45
N ALA A 336 2.64 12.95 14.32
CA ALA A 336 1.27 13.44 14.40
C ALA A 336 1.18 14.93 14.80
N LEU A 337 2.08 15.42 15.66
CA LEU A 337 2.13 16.82 16.07
C LEU A 337 2.70 17.71 14.96
N GLU A 338 3.80 17.30 14.34
CA GLU A 338 4.51 18.12 13.35
C GLU A 338 3.75 18.25 12.01
N GLN A 339 2.88 17.29 11.66
CA GLN A 339 2.07 17.40 10.46
C GLN A 339 0.93 18.44 10.56
N MET A 340 0.58 18.89 11.78
CA MET A 340 -0.52 19.84 11.96
C MET A 340 -0.11 21.25 11.56
N VAL A 341 -0.86 21.84 10.60
CA VAL A 341 -0.62 23.18 10.09
C VAL A 341 -1.71 24.12 10.57
N LEU A 342 -1.33 25.14 11.34
CA LEU A 342 -2.23 26.20 11.79
C LEU A 342 -2.41 27.23 10.68
N LEU A 343 -3.48 27.11 9.90
CA LEU A 343 -3.77 28.00 8.76
C LEU A 343 -4.24 29.38 9.20
N ARG A 344 -4.95 29.48 10.30
CA ARG A 344 -5.48 30.73 10.85
C ARG A 344 -5.74 30.60 12.35
N ASN A 345 -5.40 31.65 13.11
CA ASN A 345 -5.78 31.79 14.50
C ASN A 345 -6.25 33.25 14.75
N SER A 346 -7.39 33.40 15.39
CA SER A 346 -7.95 34.70 15.81
C SER A 346 -7.93 34.80 17.34
N ASP A 347 -6.76 34.51 17.93
CA ASP A 347 -6.49 34.57 19.38
C ASP A 347 -7.29 33.57 20.24
N ILE A 348 -7.86 32.51 19.63
CA ILE A 348 -8.55 31.43 20.35
C ILE A 348 -7.56 30.37 20.83
N LEU A 349 -6.54 30.07 20.02
CA LEU A 349 -5.51 29.11 20.38
C LEU A 349 -4.28 29.80 20.99
N PRO A 350 -3.66 29.24 22.02
CA PRO A 350 -4.01 28.00 22.70
C PRO A 350 -5.27 28.12 23.59
N ILE A 351 -6.06 27.03 23.65
CA ILE A 351 -7.21 26.94 24.54
C ILE A 351 -6.70 26.69 25.96
N TYR A 352 -7.14 27.51 26.92
CA TYR A 352 -6.76 27.39 28.33
C TYR A 352 -7.70 26.44 29.10
N ASP A 353 -7.22 25.88 30.23
CA ASP A 353 -7.72 24.68 30.92
C ASP A 353 -9.16 24.72 31.49
N GLU A 354 -9.86 25.84 31.48
CA GLU A 354 -11.20 25.96 32.09
C GLU A 354 -12.36 25.97 31.09
N CYS A 355 -12.11 25.55 29.84
CA CYS A 355 -13.15 25.55 28.81
C CYS A 355 -13.90 24.24 28.74
N SER A 356 -15.19 24.31 28.34
CA SER A 356 -15.90 23.19 27.75
C SER A 356 -15.60 23.14 26.23
N VAL A 357 -15.28 21.97 25.70
CA VAL A 357 -14.95 21.78 24.29
C VAL A 357 -15.97 20.83 23.65
N ALA A 358 -16.54 21.24 22.52
CA ALA A 358 -17.36 20.36 21.71
C ALA A 358 -16.56 19.91 20.47
N VAL A 359 -16.50 18.60 20.25
CA VAL A 359 -15.98 18.00 19.03
C VAL A 359 -17.17 17.66 18.14
N VAL A 360 -17.25 18.29 16.98
CA VAL A 360 -18.40 18.15 16.07
C VAL A 360 -17.94 17.61 14.73
N GLY A 361 -18.66 16.63 14.22
CA GLY A 361 -18.40 16.01 12.91
C GLY A 361 -18.09 14.52 12.98
N MET A 362 -18.43 13.82 11.91
CA MET A 362 -18.38 12.34 11.85
C MET A 362 -17.00 11.74 12.12
N ASN A 363 -15.93 12.49 11.83
CA ASN A 363 -14.55 12.01 11.99
C ASN A 363 -13.95 12.34 13.36
N GLY A 364 -14.69 13.03 14.24
CA GLY A 364 -14.18 13.49 15.54
C GLY A 364 -13.90 12.36 16.54
N ASN A 365 -14.62 11.25 16.42
CA ASN A 365 -14.51 10.10 17.34
C ASN A 365 -14.30 8.77 16.60
N CYS A 366 -13.48 8.78 15.56
CA CYS A 366 -13.07 7.56 14.87
C CYS A 366 -11.64 7.72 14.32
N ASN A 367 -10.95 6.61 14.14
CA ASN A 367 -9.72 6.54 13.37
C ASN A 367 -10.05 5.94 12.00
N LEU A 368 -9.71 6.67 10.96
CA LEU A 368 -9.92 6.22 9.59
C LEU A 368 -8.78 5.26 9.20
N MET A 369 -9.15 4.14 8.61
CA MET A 369 -8.22 3.16 8.06
C MET A 369 -8.30 3.16 6.54
N ASP A 370 -7.16 3.09 5.88
CA ASP A 370 -7.03 2.89 4.45
C ASP A 370 -6.41 1.50 4.16
N TRP A 371 -6.22 1.16 2.90
CA TRP A 371 -5.60 -0.12 2.51
C TRP A 371 -4.19 -0.31 3.08
N TYR A 372 -3.47 0.79 3.30
CA TYR A 372 -2.09 0.80 3.78
C TYR A 372 -1.96 1.00 5.28
N THR A 373 -3.08 0.99 5.99
CA THR A 373 -3.08 1.04 7.46
C THR A 373 -2.83 -0.35 8.02
N GLY A 374 -1.77 -0.52 8.79
CA GLY A 374 -1.56 -1.70 9.64
C GLY A 374 -2.47 -1.67 10.87
N TYR A 375 -2.44 -2.74 11.63
CA TYR A 375 -3.09 -2.76 12.94
C TYR A 375 -2.18 -2.12 13.98
N SER A 376 -2.73 -1.20 14.78
CA SER A 376 -2.03 -0.55 15.89
C SER A 376 -2.41 -1.19 17.22
N SER A 377 -1.48 -1.25 18.16
CA SER A 377 -1.76 -1.73 19.52
C SER A 377 -2.64 -0.78 20.33
N TYR A 378 -2.78 0.47 19.91
CA TYR A 378 -3.64 1.48 20.52
C TYR A 378 -4.19 2.44 19.45
N ASN A 379 -5.33 3.04 19.78
CA ASN A 379 -5.93 4.09 18.98
C ASN A 379 -6.38 5.24 19.89
N THR A 380 -6.11 6.47 19.48
CA THR A 380 -6.59 7.67 20.16
C THR A 380 -7.33 8.53 19.14
N THR A 381 -8.63 8.73 19.36
CA THR A 381 -9.43 9.61 18.50
C THR A 381 -9.18 11.08 18.85
N ILE A 382 -9.60 12.00 17.99
CA ILE A 382 -9.57 13.45 18.30
C ILE A 382 -10.36 13.73 19.58
N PHE A 383 -11.55 13.11 19.71
CA PHE A 383 -12.38 13.27 20.89
C PHE A 383 -11.71 12.72 22.16
N ASP A 384 -11.07 11.55 22.10
CA ASP A 384 -10.35 10.97 23.23
C ASP A 384 -9.26 11.89 23.74
N GLY A 385 -8.40 12.39 22.83
CA GLY A 385 -7.31 13.29 23.19
C GLY A 385 -7.80 14.62 23.79
N ILE A 386 -8.89 15.19 23.23
CA ILE A 386 -9.50 16.42 23.76
C ILE A 386 -10.13 16.15 25.13
N LYS A 387 -10.84 15.05 25.30
CA LYS A 387 -11.48 14.65 26.55
C LYS A 387 -10.44 14.40 27.66
N GLU A 388 -9.35 13.75 27.34
CA GLU A 388 -8.25 13.54 28.26
C GLU A 388 -7.65 14.89 28.74
N ARG A 389 -7.49 15.85 27.81
CA ARG A 389 -6.88 17.15 28.11
C ARG A 389 -7.80 18.10 28.90
N TYR A 390 -9.07 18.16 28.56
CA TYR A 390 -9.98 19.17 29.11
C TYR A 390 -11.03 18.62 30.09
N GLY A 391 -11.22 17.30 30.17
CA GLY A 391 -12.15 16.64 31.10
C GLY A 391 -13.63 16.91 30.80
N LYS A 392 -13.98 18.10 30.30
CA LYS A 392 -15.35 18.50 29.89
C LYS A 392 -15.43 18.63 28.39
N ALA A 393 -15.38 17.50 27.70
CA ALA A 393 -15.55 17.43 26.26
C ALA A 393 -16.85 16.69 25.93
N GLU A 394 -17.56 17.18 24.92
CA GLU A 394 -18.75 16.55 24.36
C GLU A 394 -18.49 16.22 22.89
N TYR A 395 -19.11 15.17 22.39
CA TYR A 395 -19.01 14.76 21.00
C TYR A 395 -20.39 14.72 20.35
N ASP A 396 -20.46 15.33 19.17
CA ASP A 396 -21.62 15.26 18.28
C ASP A 396 -21.11 14.92 16.86
N ASN A 397 -21.56 13.82 16.31
CA ASN A 397 -21.12 13.40 14.97
C ASN A 397 -21.70 14.24 13.83
N ALA A 398 -22.64 15.12 14.12
CA ALA A 398 -23.33 15.99 13.16
C ALA A 398 -24.04 15.23 12.01
N CYS A 399 -24.36 13.95 12.22
CA CYS A 399 -25.09 13.16 11.24
C CYS A 399 -26.60 13.17 11.53
N ASP A 400 -27.39 13.08 10.47
CA ASP A 400 -28.84 12.97 10.61
C ASP A 400 -29.21 11.61 11.20
N HIS A 401 -30.11 11.64 12.19
CA HIS A 401 -30.76 10.44 12.71
C HIS A 401 -32.05 10.21 11.98
N ILE A 402 -32.23 9.09 11.34
CA ILE A 402 -33.36 8.77 10.49
C ILE A 402 -34.00 7.44 10.84
N VAL A 403 -35.25 7.27 10.40
CA VAL A 403 -35.96 5.99 10.35
C VAL A 403 -36.33 5.69 8.90
N ILE A 404 -36.19 4.45 8.48
CA ILE A 404 -36.44 4.02 7.09
C ILE A 404 -37.75 3.23 7.06
N LYS A 405 -38.76 3.75 6.37
CA LYS A 405 -40.09 3.14 6.29
C LYS A 405 -40.25 2.28 5.03
N SER A 406 -40.66 1.04 5.19
CA SER A 406 -41.07 0.19 4.09
C SER A 406 -42.44 0.61 3.54
N LYS A 407 -42.52 0.94 2.25
CA LYS A 407 -43.80 1.21 1.58
C LYS A 407 -44.69 -0.02 1.50
N LEU A 408 -44.11 -1.23 1.45
CA LEU A 408 -44.88 -2.46 1.31
C LEU A 408 -45.57 -2.86 2.62
N THR A 409 -44.79 -2.85 3.72
CA THR A 409 -45.31 -3.30 5.03
C THR A 409 -45.87 -2.19 5.87
N GLY A 410 -45.50 -0.93 5.58
CA GLY A 410 -45.83 0.22 6.43
C GLY A 410 -45.04 0.27 7.74
N LYS A 411 -44.18 -0.72 7.99
CA LYS A 411 -43.29 -0.84 9.14
C LYS A 411 -41.92 -0.22 8.84
N TYR A 412 -41.09 -0.10 9.86
CA TYR A 412 -39.78 0.50 9.76
C TYR A 412 -38.69 -0.58 9.72
N LEU A 413 -37.64 -0.28 8.95
CA LEU A 413 -36.42 -1.07 8.90
C LEU A 413 -35.75 -0.99 10.27
N GLY A 414 -35.22 -2.08 10.74
CA GLY A 414 -34.48 -2.16 11.99
C GLY A 414 -33.56 -3.37 12.03
N VAL A 415 -32.71 -3.42 13.03
CA VAL A 415 -31.66 -4.43 13.20
C VAL A 415 -32.00 -5.30 14.40
N ALA A 416 -32.04 -6.62 14.19
CA ALA A 416 -32.23 -7.60 15.25
C ALA A 416 -30.92 -7.93 15.99
N ASP A 417 -31.02 -8.63 17.12
CA ASP A 417 -29.86 -9.01 17.93
C ASP A 417 -28.86 -9.94 17.20
N ASP A 418 -29.31 -10.64 16.16
CA ASP A 418 -28.51 -11.50 15.28
C ASP A 418 -27.98 -10.75 14.05
N ASP A 419 -28.01 -9.41 14.09
CA ASP A 419 -27.62 -8.52 12.99
C ASP A 419 -28.54 -8.56 11.75
N THR A 420 -29.64 -9.31 11.78
CA THR A 420 -30.57 -9.35 10.66
C THR A 420 -31.32 -8.04 10.51
N VAL A 421 -31.38 -7.51 9.29
CA VAL A 421 -32.10 -6.28 8.94
C VAL A 421 -33.46 -6.65 8.37
N SER A 422 -34.54 -6.10 8.95
CA SER A 422 -35.91 -6.38 8.50
C SER A 422 -36.85 -5.20 8.74
N ALA A 423 -37.88 -5.06 7.89
CA ALA A 423 -38.88 -3.99 7.98
C ALA A 423 -40.13 -4.44 8.78
N ILE A 424 -39.95 -4.69 10.06
CA ILE A 424 -41.00 -5.22 10.96
C ILE A 424 -41.21 -4.33 12.20
N TYR A 425 -40.38 -3.33 12.43
CA TYR A 425 -40.35 -2.52 13.64
C TYR A 425 -41.36 -1.35 13.60
N GLU A 426 -41.69 -0.79 14.76
CA GLU A 426 -42.41 0.46 14.88
C GLU A 426 -41.45 1.65 14.81
N LYS A 427 -42.00 2.86 14.53
CA LYS A 427 -41.19 4.08 14.36
C LYS A 427 -40.31 4.39 15.57
N ASP A 428 -40.82 4.16 16.76
CA ASP A 428 -40.17 4.52 18.02
C ASP A 428 -39.35 3.36 18.62
N ASP A 429 -39.19 2.25 17.88
CA ASP A 429 -38.33 1.15 18.32
C ASP A 429 -36.84 1.55 18.17
N PRO A 430 -36.04 1.47 19.25
CA PRO A 430 -34.63 1.85 19.19
C PRO A 430 -33.83 1.12 18.09
N ARG A 431 -34.26 -0.08 17.69
CA ARG A 431 -33.63 -0.87 16.61
C ARG A 431 -33.87 -0.29 15.22
N ALA A 432 -34.87 0.61 15.06
CA ALA A 432 -35.18 1.24 13.79
C ALA A 432 -34.47 2.59 13.58
N LEU A 433 -33.65 3.03 14.52
CA LEU A 433 -32.96 4.30 14.43
C LEU A 433 -31.57 4.11 13.76
N PHE A 434 -31.36 4.89 12.72
CA PHE A 434 -30.10 4.88 11.96
C PHE A 434 -29.49 6.28 11.90
N GLU A 435 -28.18 6.32 11.89
CA GLU A 435 -27.39 7.47 11.50
C GLU A 435 -27.17 7.43 9.99
N LYS A 436 -27.46 8.53 9.32
CA LYS A 436 -27.20 8.72 7.90
C LYS A 436 -25.96 9.58 7.72
N ALA A 437 -24.94 9.08 7.04
CA ALA A 437 -23.75 9.83 6.67
C ALA A 437 -23.62 9.92 5.16
N GLU A 438 -23.42 11.13 4.63
CA GLU A 438 -23.23 11.41 3.20
C GLU A 438 -21.78 11.78 2.96
N TYR A 439 -21.15 11.08 1.99
CA TYR A 439 -19.72 11.26 1.66
C TYR A 439 -19.48 12.02 0.36
N GLY A 440 -20.55 12.49 -0.30
CA GLY A 440 -20.46 13.03 -1.67
C GLY A 440 -20.62 11.93 -2.73
N HIS A 441 -20.68 12.32 -4.00
CA HIS A 441 -20.83 11.40 -5.14
C HIS A 441 -22.01 10.42 -5.04
N ASP A 442 -23.14 10.86 -4.40
CA ASP A 442 -24.31 10.03 -4.12
C ASP A 442 -24.06 8.83 -3.20
N GLU A 443 -22.96 8.85 -2.45
CA GLU A 443 -22.60 7.79 -1.50
C GLU A 443 -23.15 8.13 -0.12
N THR A 444 -23.94 7.19 0.41
CA THR A 444 -24.58 7.32 1.72
C THR A 444 -24.43 6.03 2.51
N THR A 445 -24.06 6.14 3.78
CA THR A 445 -24.05 5.00 4.69
C THR A 445 -25.13 5.12 5.74
N TYR A 446 -25.62 3.98 6.19
CA TYR A 446 -26.60 3.87 7.27
C TYR A 446 -26.01 3.03 8.40
N ARG A 447 -25.72 3.65 9.54
CA ARG A 447 -25.21 2.98 10.73
C ARG A 447 -26.36 2.82 11.73
N SER A 448 -26.62 1.61 12.18
CA SER A 448 -27.58 1.36 13.26
C SER A 448 -27.09 1.95 14.58
N LEU A 449 -27.90 2.76 15.21
CA LEU A 449 -27.61 3.28 16.56
C LEU A 449 -27.86 2.22 17.66
N TYR A 450 -28.50 1.11 17.32
CA TYR A 450 -28.75 0.02 18.24
C TYR A 450 -27.48 -0.82 18.51
N ASN A 451 -26.75 -1.20 17.46
CA ASN A 451 -25.58 -2.07 17.57
C ASN A 451 -24.28 -1.49 16.99
N ASN A 452 -24.30 -0.22 16.55
CA ASN A 452 -23.16 0.49 15.93
C ASN A 452 -22.60 -0.13 14.65
N LYS A 453 -23.38 -0.98 13.97
CA LYS A 453 -22.98 -1.62 12.72
C LYS A 453 -23.62 -0.96 11.51
N TYR A 454 -22.98 -1.08 10.35
CA TYR A 454 -23.49 -0.53 9.09
C TYR A 454 -24.34 -1.55 8.35
N ILE A 455 -25.38 -1.07 7.63
CA ILE A 455 -26.12 -1.92 6.70
C ILE A 455 -25.23 -2.23 5.51
N THR A 456 -25.14 -3.52 5.13
CA THR A 456 -24.36 -3.99 3.98
C THR A 456 -25.24 -4.60 2.89
N GLU A 457 -24.78 -4.54 1.64
CA GLU A 457 -25.57 -4.94 0.47
C GLU A 457 -25.83 -6.45 0.39
N ASN A 458 -24.86 -7.27 0.79
CA ASN A 458 -24.85 -8.68 0.39
C ASN A 458 -25.56 -9.66 1.32
N THR A 459 -25.98 -9.24 2.50
CA THR A 459 -26.43 -10.19 3.53
C THR A 459 -27.72 -9.80 4.23
N CYS A 460 -28.29 -8.63 3.95
CA CYS A 460 -29.33 -8.02 4.80
C CYS A 460 -28.96 -8.03 6.30
N LYS A 461 -27.66 -7.93 6.58
CA LYS A 461 -27.08 -7.89 7.92
C LYS A 461 -26.26 -6.63 8.10
N CYS A 462 -26.12 -6.21 9.35
CA CYS A 462 -25.18 -5.18 9.72
C CYS A 462 -23.80 -5.81 9.94
N ASP A 463 -22.75 -5.14 9.48
CA ASP A 463 -21.37 -5.56 9.60
C ASP A 463 -20.54 -4.53 10.37
N SER A 464 -19.69 -5.01 11.28
CA SER A 464 -18.74 -4.16 12.02
C SER A 464 -17.49 -3.85 11.20
N GLU A 465 -17.19 -4.63 10.15
CA GLU A 465 -16.00 -4.44 9.32
C GLU A 465 -16.12 -3.24 8.38
N SER A 466 -17.32 -2.72 8.16
CA SER A 466 -17.54 -1.49 7.39
C SER A 466 -17.08 -0.20 8.10
N THR A 467 -16.39 -0.30 9.22
CA THR A 467 -15.61 0.81 9.78
C THR A 467 -14.34 1.11 8.99
N TYR A 468 -13.92 0.23 8.07
CA TYR A 468 -12.84 0.48 7.14
C TYR A 468 -13.32 1.43 6.03
N ARG A 469 -12.91 2.66 6.09
CA ARG A 469 -13.09 3.60 4.99
C ARG A 469 -11.91 3.47 4.04
N TRP A 470 -12.12 2.75 2.96
CA TRP A 470 -11.15 2.61 1.90
C TRP A 470 -11.19 3.86 1.03
N TYR A 471 -10.09 4.55 0.88
CA TYR A 471 -9.99 5.74 0.04
C TYR A 471 -9.75 5.45 -1.44
N SER A 472 -9.69 4.18 -1.87
CA SER A 472 -9.68 3.86 -3.30
C SER A 472 -11.10 3.65 -3.81
N GLN A 473 -11.44 4.26 -4.94
CA GLN A 473 -12.77 4.18 -5.56
C GLN A 473 -13.23 2.74 -5.89
N GLU A 474 -12.31 1.77 -5.97
CA GLU A 474 -12.64 0.37 -6.26
C GLU A 474 -13.13 -0.43 -5.06
N ILE A 475 -12.83 0.00 -3.84
CA ILE A 475 -13.08 -0.77 -2.62
C ILE A 475 -14.19 -0.15 -1.78
N MET A 476 -14.44 1.15 -1.90
CA MET A 476 -15.64 1.76 -1.40
C MET A 476 -16.76 1.60 -2.44
N LYS A 477 -17.44 0.47 -2.35
CA LYS A 477 -18.88 0.50 -2.57
C LYS A 477 -19.51 0.57 -1.18
N PRO A 478 -19.64 1.75 -0.55
CA PRO A 478 -20.66 1.92 0.45
C PRO A 478 -21.92 1.40 -0.21
N VAL A 479 -22.85 0.93 0.55
CA VAL A 479 -24.12 0.49 0.00
C VAL A 479 -24.65 1.64 -0.83
N SER A 480 -24.40 1.60 -2.14
CA SER A 480 -24.98 2.55 -3.05
C SER A 480 -26.48 2.41 -2.88
N TYR A 481 -27.13 3.49 -2.58
CA TYR A 481 -28.59 3.58 -2.48
C TYR A 481 -29.34 2.93 -3.64
N THR A 482 -28.70 2.84 -4.82
CA THR A 482 -29.20 2.20 -6.04
C THR A 482 -29.19 0.68 -5.97
N HIS A 483 -28.52 0.04 -5.01
CA HIS A 483 -28.37 -1.41 -4.92
C HIS A 483 -29.09 -2.05 -3.72
N LEU A 484 -29.81 -1.29 -2.89
CA LEU A 484 -30.77 -1.85 -1.95
C LEU A 484 -31.98 -2.40 -2.73
N THR A 485 -31.77 -3.46 -3.48
CA THR A 485 -32.87 -4.31 -3.95
C THR A 485 -33.35 -5.22 -2.82
N LEU A 486 -33.83 -4.62 -1.76
CA LEU A 486 -34.86 -5.29 -0.99
C LEU A 486 -36.07 -5.43 -1.94
N PRO A 487 -36.84 -6.53 -1.90
CA PRO A 487 -38.01 -6.71 -2.76
C PRO A 487 -39.15 -5.70 -2.47
N THR A 488 -38.79 -4.56 -1.89
CA THR A 488 -39.70 -3.52 -1.43
C THR A 488 -39.13 -2.15 -1.78
N LYS A 489 -39.90 -1.32 -2.45
CA LYS A 489 -39.59 0.10 -2.59
C LYS A 489 -39.49 0.73 -1.20
N LEU A 490 -38.32 1.22 -0.83
CA LEU A 490 -38.08 2.01 0.37
C LEU A 490 -38.31 3.49 0.07
N GLU A 491 -39.00 4.19 0.95
CA GLU A 491 -38.98 5.66 1.01
C GLU A 491 -38.18 6.05 2.25
N VAL A 492 -37.24 6.93 2.05
CA VAL A 492 -36.45 7.57 3.11
C VAL A 492 -37.22 8.79 3.64
#